data_f18e9cc345e550f374f169d237b4801e
#
_entry.id   f18e9cc345e550f374f169d237b4801e
#
_cell.length_a   1.000
_cell.length_b   1.000
_cell.length_c   1.000
_cell.angle_alpha   90.00
_cell.angle_beta   90.00
_cell.angle_gamma   90.00
#
_symmetry.space_group_name_H-M   'P 1'
#
loop_
_entity.id
_entity.type
_entity.pdbx_description
1 polymer ?
#
loop_
_entity_poly.entity_id
_entity_poly.type
_entity_poly.pdbx_seq_one_letter_code
_entity_poly.pdbx_strand_id
1 'polypeptide(L)'
;MALIALLHGRYRISNRELVALLQMVWLLPVSLGSVANLQQVASSALEPAYAEVQAAIEDEDHVNADETRWREGQRKPWLWVAVGSVATLFLLAYGRGKKQLGLLLGERFGGLVSSDRFTAYNSLPTKRRQLCWAHIVRNLRGRAEAKGPWQEEAAALLGLAEEVLVVWAKYRQRELSHSAMKEQLQVLQAAIXKRLEDNQHQTNYLGSLCSELVKHFCALWTFVEHEGVEPTNNAAERALRPAVLWRKGCYGTQSEGGSRFVERMLTVSATCQQHDRPLLPYLVDAVAAYWAGQPAPRLLPSTVTP
;
A
#
# COMPACT_ATOMS: atom_id res chain seq x y z
N MET A 1 -9.57 -24.78 -11.29
CA MET A 1 -9.11 -23.44 -11.71
C MET A 1 -9.12 -22.45 -10.54
N ALA A 2 -10.26 -22.14 -9.93
CA ALA A 2 -10.32 -21.25 -8.76
C ALA A 2 -9.41 -21.71 -7.62
N LEU A 3 -9.33 -23.01 -7.35
CA LEU A 3 -8.42 -23.56 -6.33
C LEU A 3 -6.95 -23.31 -6.69
N ILE A 4 -6.56 -23.46 -7.96
CA ILE A 4 -5.19 -23.18 -8.43
C ILE A 4 -4.88 -21.67 -8.22
N ALA A 5 -5.81 -20.79 -8.58
CA ALA A 5 -5.66 -19.34 -8.38
C ALA A 5 -5.51 -19.02 -6.89
N LEU A 6 -6.33 -19.63 -6.03
CA LEU A 6 -6.26 -19.46 -4.58
C LEU A 6 -4.90 -19.92 -4.03
N LEU A 7 -4.49 -21.15 -4.37
CA LEU A 7 -3.27 -21.74 -3.83
C LEU A 7 -2.02 -20.97 -4.26
N HIS A 8 -1.97 -20.53 -5.52
CA HIS A 8 -0.84 -19.72 -6.00
C HIS A 8 -0.94 -18.28 -5.51
N GLY A 9 -2.09 -17.65 -5.70
CA GLY A 9 -2.24 -16.20 -5.46
C GLY A 9 -2.33 -15.80 -3.99
N ARG A 10 -3.05 -16.60 -3.17
CA ARG A 10 -3.21 -16.29 -1.74
C ARG A 10 -2.19 -17.01 -0.87
N TYR A 11 -1.91 -18.28 -1.17
CA TYR A 11 -1.01 -19.11 -0.35
C TYR A 11 0.42 -19.17 -0.90
N ARG A 12 0.64 -18.62 -2.11
CA ARG A 12 1.97 -18.41 -2.69
C ARG A 12 2.72 -19.73 -2.97
N ILE A 13 1.96 -20.81 -3.22
CA ILE A 13 2.52 -22.10 -3.61
C ILE A 13 3.07 -21.97 -5.04
N SER A 14 4.32 -22.34 -5.27
CA SER A 14 4.92 -22.24 -6.61
C SER A 14 4.23 -23.17 -7.61
N ASN A 15 4.31 -22.86 -8.90
CA ASN A 15 3.66 -23.69 -9.92
C ASN A 15 4.17 -25.14 -9.90
N ARG A 16 5.45 -25.37 -9.60
CA ARG A 16 6.01 -26.72 -9.49
C ARG A 16 5.43 -27.49 -8.28
N GLU A 17 5.33 -26.80 -7.16
CA GLU A 17 4.71 -27.36 -5.96
C GLU A 17 3.22 -27.62 -6.16
N LEU A 18 2.53 -26.76 -6.92
CA LEU A 18 1.11 -26.97 -7.27
C LEU A 18 0.92 -28.25 -8.09
N VAL A 19 1.77 -28.46 -9.09
CA VAL A 19 1.73 -29.73 -9.89
C VAL A 19 1.90 -30.93 -8.96
N ALA A 20 2.91 -30.91 -8.08
CA ALA A 20 3.16 -31.99 -7.13
C ALA A 20 1.98 -32.16 -6.16
N LEU A 21 1.44 -31.10 -5.63
CA LEU A 21 0.31 -31.09 -4.69
C LEU A 21 -0.95 -31.71 -5.34
N LEU A 22 -1.28 -31.26 -6.56
CA LEU A 22 -2.46 -31.78 -7.29
C LEU A 22 -2.34 -33.28 -7.57
N GLN A 23 -1.15 -33.72 -7.95
CA GLN A 23 -0.90 -35.13 -8.17
C GLN A 23 -0.98 -35.94 -6.86
N MET A 24 -0.34 -35.44 -5.80
CA MET A 24 -0.23 -36.17 -4.52
C MET A 24 -1.57 -36.27 -3.79
N VAL A 25 -2.33 -35.20 -3.72
CA VAL A 25 -3.55 -35.12 -2.90
C VAL A 25 -4.79 -35.57 -3.67
N TRP A 26 -4.90 -35.19 -4.94
CA TRP A 26 -6.11 -35.48 -5.75
C TRP A 26 -5.89 -36.42 -6.91
N LEU A 27 -4.66 -36.92 -7.09
CA LEU A 27 -4.29 -37.83 -8.18
C LEU A 27 -4.57 -37.20 -9.56
N LEU A 28 -4.46 -35.85 -9.66
CA LEU A 28 -4.71 -35.11 -10.91
C LEU A 28 -3.37 -34.84 -11.62
N PRO A 29 -3.10 -35.54 -12.74
CA PRO A 29 -1.88 -35.30 -13.51
C PRO A 29 -2.03 -34.04 -14.34
N VAL A 30 -1.40 -32.94 -13.91
CA VAL A 30 -1.39 -31.66 -14.63
C VAL A 30 0.04 -31.27 -14.97
N SER A 31 0.22 -30.61 -16.12
CA SER A 31 1.53 -30.10 -16.51
C SER A 31 1.72 -28.66 -15.98
N LEU A 32 2.99 -28.21 -15.92
CA LEU A 32 3.29 -26.80 -15.59
C LEU A 32 2.59 -25.83 -16.56
N GLY A 33 2.56 -26.19 -17.85
CA GLY A 33 1.85 -25.40 -18.85
C GLY A 33 0.35 -25.31 -18.58
N SER A 34 -0.26 -26.43 -18.17
CA SER A 34 -1.68 -26.45 -17.81
C SER A 34 -1.96 -25.53 -16.62
N VAL A 35 -1.10 -25.58 -15.57
CA VAL A 35 -1.25 -24.68 -14.40
C VAL A 35 -1.17 -23.21 -14.84
N ALA A 36 -0.17 -22.87 -15.68
CA ALA A 36 -0.01 -21.51 -16.17
C ALA A 36 -1.23 -21.03 -16.99
N ASN A 37 -1.74 -21.90 -17.87
CA ASN A 37 -2.92 -21.58 -18.68
C ASN A 37 -4.17 -21.36 -17.79
N LEU A 38 -4.37 -22.22 -16.79
CA LEU A 38 -5.49 -22.07 -15.86
C LEU A 38 -5.38 -20.78 -15.03
N GLN A 39 -4.16 -20.34 -14.69
CA GLN A 39 -3.93 -19.05 -14.04
C GLN A 39 -4.28 -17.88 -14.98
N GLN A 40 -3.96 -17.99 -16.29
CA GLN A 40 -4.33 -16.92 -17.24
C GLN A 40 -5.84 -16.81 -17.39
N VAL A 41 -6.55 -17.94 -17.45
CA VAL A 41 -8.03 -17.91 -17.49
C VAL A 41 -8.58 -17.27 -16.21
N ALA A 42 -8.06 -17.65 -15.04
CA ALA A 42 -8.47 -17.04 -13.77
C ALA A 42 -8.17 -15.54 -13.77
N SER A 43 -7.01 -15.13 -14.30
CA SER A 43 -6.66 -13.71 -14.43
C SER A 43 -7.69 -12.96 -15.28
N SER A 44 -8.07 -13.53 -16.43
CA SER A 44 -9.09 -12.91 -17.30
C SER A 44 -10.46 -12.83 -16.60
N ALA A 45 -10.83 -13.86 -15.85
CA ALA A 45 -12.09 -13.86 -15.08
C ALA A 45 -12.12 -12.77 -13.99
N LEU A 46 -10.95 -12.35 -13.48
CA LEU A 46 -10.84 -11.33 -12.45
C LEU A 46 -10.67 -9.90 -13.00
N GLU A 47 -10.52 -9.74 -14.33
CA GLU A 47 -10.34 -8.42 -14.94
C GLU A 47 -11.48 -7.45 -14.63
N PRO A 48 -12.78 -7.85 -14.70
CA PRO A 48 -13.86 -6.92 -14.36
C PRO A 48 -13.81 -6.48 -12.89
N ALA A 49 -13.49 -7.38 -11.96
CA ALA A 49 -13.32 -7.03 -10.54
C ALA A 49 -12.17 -6.06 -10.34
N TYR A 50 -11.08 -6.26 -11.06
CA TYR A 50 -9.92 -5.34 -11.02
C TYR A 50 -10.32 -3.94 -11.48
N ALA A 51 -11.07 -3.85 -12.58
CA ALA A 51 -11.56 -2.57 -13.11
C ALA A 51 -12.54 -1.90 -12.12
N GLU A 52 -13.40 -2.69 -11.46
CA GLU A 52 -14.30 -2.19 -10.42
C GLU A 52 -13.51 -1.54 -9.27
N VAL A 53 -12.44 -2.20 -8.81
CA VAL A 53 -11.58 -1.67 -7.74
C VAL A 53 -10.82 -0.42 -8.22
N GLN A 54 -10.32 -0.41 -9.46
CA GLN A 54 -9.67 0.80 -10.03
C GLN A 54 -10.60 2.01 -9.96
N ALA A 55 -11.84 1.85 -10.38
CA ALA A 55 -12.84 2.93 -10.34
C ALA A 55 -13.11 3.37 -8.89
N ALA A 56 -13.21 2.42 -7.96
CA ALA A 56 -13.46 2.74 -6.55
C ALA A 56 -12.29 3.53 -5.94
N ILE A 57 -11.05 3.15 -6.23
CA ILE A 57 -9.86 3.88 -5.73
C ILE A 57 -9.85 5.32 -6.28
N GLU A 58 -10.22 5.50 -7.54
CA GLU A 58 -10.26 6.84 -8.15
C GLU A 58 -11.26 7.77 -7.46
N ASP A 59 -12.32 7.21 -6.86
CA ASP A 59 -13.38 7.97 -6.17
C ASP A 59 -13.15 8.06 -4.64
N GLU A 60 -12.04 7.53 -4.09
CA GLU A 60 -11.76 7.58 -2.64
C GLU A 60 -11.35 8.99 -2.18
N ASP A 61 -11.83 9.37 -1.00
CA ASP A 61 -11.41 10.62 -0.34
C ASP A 61 -10.00 10.53 0.25
N HIS A 62 -9.51 9.31 0.55
CA HIS A 62 -8.19 9.10 1.12
C HIS A 62 -7.69 7.70 0.79
N VAL A 63 -6.42 7.61 0.39
CA VAL A 63 -5.73 6.32 0.22
C VAL A 63 -4.37 6.33 0.90
N ASN A 64 -3.96 5.16 1.37
CA ASN A 64 -2.56 4.89 1.76
C ASN A 64 -1.86 4.29 0.54
N ALA A 65 -0.74 4.87 0.12
CA ALA A 65 -0.01 4.40 -1.06
C ALA A 65 1.44 4.05 -0.73
N ASP A 66 1.94 2.99 -1.36
CA ASP A 66 3.33 2.54 -1.17
C ASP A 66 3.73 1.70 -2.38
N GLU A 67 5.02 1.37 -2.53
CA GLU A 67 5.49 0.53 -3.63
C GLU A 67 6.71 -0.29 -3.22
N THR A 68 6.84 -1.46 -3.86
CA THR A 68 7.97 -2.35 -3.64
C THR A 68 8.50 -2.86 -4.99
N ARG A 69 9.76 -3.24 -5.02
CA ARG A 69 10.34 -3.85 -6.23
C ARG A 69 9.65 -5.19 -6.53
N TRP A 70 9.47 -5.46 -7.82
CA TRP A 70 9.01 -6.77 -8.30
C TRP A 70 10.03 -7.30 -9.30
N ARG A 71 9.89 -8.57 -9.67
CA ARG A 71 10.72 -9.19 -10.70
C ARG A 71 9.80 -9.86 -11.72
N GLU A 72 10.06 -9.60 -13.00
CA GLU A 72 9.36 -10.23 -14.12
C GLU A 72 10.41 -10.71 -15.12
N GLY A 73 10.80 -11.98 -15.00
CA GLY A 73 11.93 -12.51 -15.78
C GLY A 73 13.19 -11.72 -15.48
N GLN A 74 13.77 -11.07 -16.50
CA GLN A 74 14.93 -10.20 -16.35
C GLN A 74 14.55 -8.75 -16.04
N ARG A 75 13.27 -8.40 -16.13
CA ARG A 75 12.78 -7.03 -15.92
C ARG A 75 12.50 -6.80 -14.43
N LYS A 76 12.54 -5.53 -14.00
CA LYS A 76 12.38 -5.12 -12.61
C LYS A 76 11.29 -4.05 -12.47
N PRO A 77 10.00 -4.40 -12.72
CA PRO A 77 8.91 -3.47 -12.47
C PRO A 77 8.75 -3.18 -10.98
N TRP A 78 7.89 -2.23 -10.66
CA TRP A 78 7.48 -1.91 -9.29
C TRP A 78 6.04 -2.34 -9.09
N LEU A 79 5.79 -2.94 -7.94
CA LEU A 79 4.44 -3.24 -7.49
C LEU A 79 4.02 -2.09 -6.57
N TRP A 80 3.02 -1.36 -7.01
CA TRP A 80 2.39 -0.26 -6.29
C TRP A 80 1.14 -0.75 -5.59
N VAL A 81 0.75 -0.11 -4.49
CA VAL A 81 -0.51 -0.37 -3.80
C VAL A 81 -1.18 0.94 -3.41
N ALA A 82 -2.50 0.98 -3.56
CA ALA A 82 -3.36 2.02 -2.97
C ALA A 82 -4.40 1.31 -2.11
N VAL A 83 -4.45 1.67 -0.83
CA VAL A 83 -5.40 1.11 0.14
C VAL A 83 -6.39 2.21 0.48
N GLY A 84 -7.62 2.06 0.02
CA GLY A 84 -8.73 2.95 0.35
C GLY A 84 -9.63 2.38 1.44
N SER A 85 -10.72 3.07 1.68
CA SER A 85 -11.70 2.65 2.70
C SER A 85 -12.47 1.40 2.27
N VAL A 86 -12.77 1.28 0.98
CA VAL A 86 -13.61 0.17 0.45
C VAL A 86 -12.84 -0.82 -0.40
N ALA A 87 -11.60 -0.52 -0.81
CA ALA A 87 -10.88 -1.38 -1.75
C ALA A 87 -9.38 -1.23 -1.61
N THR A 88 -8.65 -2.25 -2.06
CA THR A 88 -7.18 -2.22 -2.15
C THR A 88 -6.78 -2.58 -3.57
N LEU A 89 -6.10 -1.66 -4.26
CA LEU A 89 -5.63 -1.84 -5.63
C LEU A 89 -4.14 -2.10 -5.67
N PHE A 90 -3.71 -3.10 -6.41
CA PHE A 90 -2.30 -3.33 -6.74
C PHE A 90 -2.07 -3.09 -8.23
N LEU A 91 -0.94 -2.46 -8.56
CA LEU A 91 -0.55 -2.16 -9.94
C LEU A 91 0.92 -2.54 -10.16
N LEU A 92 1.19 -3.40 -11.14
CA LEU A 92 2.56 -3.70 -11.58
C LEU A 92 2.91 -2.84 -12.80
N ALA A 93 3.91 -1.97 -12.65
CA ALA A 93 4.26 -1.02 -13.70
C ALA A 93 5.77 -0.81 -13.76
N TYR A 94 6.27 -0.52 -14.97
CA TYR A 94 7.68 -0.18 -15.16
C TYR A 94 7.90 1.29 -14.80
N GLY A 95 8.78 1.50 -13.81
CA GLY A 95 9.10 2.82 -13.30
C GLY A 95 8.58 3.06 -11.90
N ARG A 96 9.17 4.06 -11.26
CA ARG A 96 8.86 4.44 -9.89
C ARG A 96 8.67 5.96 -9.82
N GLY A 97 7.82 6.50 -10.68
CA GLY A 97 7.66 7.95 -10.80
C GLY A 97 6.21 8.41 -10.77
N LYS A 98 6.03 9.72 -10.99
CA LYS A 98 4.72 10.37 -10.97
C LYS A 98 3.72 9.74 -11.96
N LYS A 99 4.23 9.24 -13.11
CA LYS A 99 3.37 8.59 -14.12
C LYS A 99 2.71 7.34 -13.54
N GLN A 100 3.49 6.50 -12.84
CA GLN A 100 2.98 5.27 -12.24
C GLN A 100 2.02 5.55 -11.09
N LEU A 101 2.31 6.58 -10.29
CA LEU A 101 1.40 7.05 -9.26
C LEU A 101 0.06 7.48 -9.89
N GLY A 102 0.10 8.23 -11.01
CA GLY A 102 -1.11 8.62 -11.74
C GLY A 102 -1.90 7.42 -12.27
N LEU A 103 -1.21 6.37 -12.75
CA LEU A 103 -1.87 5.14 -13.20
C LEU A 103 -2.53 4.39 -12.02
N LEU A 104 -1.92 4.46 -10.83
CA LEU A 104 -2.47 3.81 -9.63
C LEU A 104 -3.72 4.53 -9.12
N LEU A 105 -3.67 5.86 -9.07
CA LEU A 105 -4.72 6.67 -8.46
C LEU A 105 -5.89 6.96 -9.41
N GLY A 106 -5.61 7.02 -10.73
CA GLY A 106 -6.58 7.45 -11.74
C GLY A 106 -6.51 8.97 -12.00
N GLU A 107 -7.03 9.38 -13.16
CA GLU A 107 -6.93 10.77 -13.62
C GLU A 107 -7.83 11.73 -12.81
N ARG A 108 -8.96 11.23 -12.30
CA ARG A 108 -9.95 12.02 -11.56
C ARG A 108 -9.69 12.05 -10.05
N PHE A 109 -8.72 11.27 -9.56
CA PHE A 109 -8.48 11.15 -8.11
C PHE A 109 -8.24 12.52 -7.48
N GLY A 110 -9.14 12.93 -6.59
CA GLY A 110 -9.10 14.22 -5.89
C GLY A 110 -8.73 14.13 -4.41
N GLY A 111 -8.57 12.92 -3.89
CA GLY A 111 -8.43 12.64 -2.46
C GLY A 111 -7.05 12.92 -1.87
N LEU A 112 -6.92 12.57 -0.60
CA LEU A 112 -5.67 12.66 0.16
C LEU A 112 -4.84 11.39 -0.03
N VAL A 113 -3.50 11.51 0.04
CA VAL A 113 -2.59 10.37 -0.06
C VAL A 113 -1.67 10.33 1.15
N SER A 114 -1.75 9.25 1.93
CA SER A 114 -0.74 8.93 2.95
C SER A 114 0.38 8.12 2.30
N SER A 115 1.62 8.56 2.47
CA SER A 115 2.77 7.89 1.85
C SER A 115 4.06 8.15 2.63
N ASP A 116 5.13 7.49 2.22
CA ASP A 116 6.47 7.86 2.65
C ASP A 116 6.89 9.18 1.94
N ARG A 117 8.18 9.56 2.07
CA ARG A 117 8.73 10.78 1.48
C ARG A 117 9.31 10.57 0.07
N PHE A 118 9.00 9.47 -0.58
CA PHE A 118 9.55 9.21 -1.91
C PHE A 118 9.10 10.28 -2.92
N THR A 119 10.03 10.67 -3.80
CA THR A 119 9.88 11.83 -4.68
C THR A 119 8.71 11.75 -5.67
N ALA A 120 8.21 10.56 -6.02
CA ALA A 120 7.06 10.42 -6.91
C ALA A 120 5.83 11.14 -6.33
N TYR A 121 5.67 11.08 -5.00
CA TYR A 121 4.54 11.70 -4.30
C TYR A 121 4.63 13.24 -4.26
N ASN A 122 5.80 13.82 -4.58
CA ASN A 122 5.95 15.29 -4.66
C ASN A 122 5.20 15.90 -5.85
N SER A 123 4.66 15.07 -6.75
CA SER A 123 3.77 15.53 -7.83
C SER A 123 2.38 15.90 -7.31
N LEU A 124 2.03 15.48 -6.10
CA LEU A 124 0.75 15.80 -5.46
C LEU A 124 0.87 17.14 -4.68
N PRO A 125 -0.19 17.96 -4.66
CA PRO A 125 -0.19 19.14 -3.79
C PRO A 125 0.08 18.75 -2.34
N THR A 126 0.91 19.53 -1.64
CA THR A 126 1.31 19.21 -0.26
C THR A 126 0.09 19.09 0.68
N LYS A 127 -0.95 19.89 0.45
CA LYS A 127 -2.21 19.86 1.23
C LYS A 127 -3.01 18.55 1.01
N ARG A 128 -2.69 17.79 -0.01
CA ARG A 128 -3.35 16.51 -0.31
C ARG A 128 -2.48 15.31 0.09
N ARG A 129 -1.51 15.54 0.98
CA ARG A 129 -0.59 14.49 1.42
C ARG A 129 -0.61 14.36 2.94
N GLN A 130 -0.43 13.14 3.42
CA GLN A 130 -0.02 12.84 4.78
C GLN A 130 1.32 12.12 4.72
N LEU A 131 2.36 12.69 5.28
CA LEU A 131 3.68 12.05 5.38
C LEU A 131 3.70 11.08 6.57
N CYS A 132 4.24 9.91 6.35
CA CYS A 132 4.26 8.84 7.35
C CYS A 132 5.23 9.16 8.49
N TRP A 133 4.71 9.42 9.68
CA TRP A 133 5.50 9.69 10.89
C TRP A 133 6.42 8.52 11.26
N ALA A 134 6.01 7.27 11.02
CA ALA A 134 6.87 6.12 11.30
C ALA A 134 8.19 6.17 10.49
N HIS A 135 8.11 6.63 9.23
CA HIS A 135 9.30 6.82 8.40
C HIS A 135 10.17 8.00 8.90
N ILE A 136 9.53 9.06 9.39
CA ILE A 136 10.25 10.23 9.95
C ILE A 136 10.99 9.81 11.23
N VAL A 137 10.32 9.12 12.13
CA VAL A 137 10.92 8.57 13.36
C VAL A 137 12.11 7.68 13.01
N ARG A 138 11.96 6.77 12.04
CA ARG A 138 13.07 5.90 11.59
C ARG A 138 14.25 6.72 11.07
N ASN A 139 13.97 7.77 10.29
CA ASN A 139 15.02 8.62 9.72
C ASN A 139 15.74 9.45 10.80
N LEU A 140 14.99 9.97 11.77
CA LEU A 140 15.58 10.73 12.89
C LEU A 140 16.39 9.82 13.80
N ARG A 141 15.89 8.60 14.07
CA ARG A 141 16.62 7.60 14.87
C ARG A 141 17.98 7.27 14.24
N GLY A 142 18.00 7.03 12.93
CA GLY A 142 19.27 6.77 12.23
C GLY A 142 20.27 7.94 12.33
N ARG A 143 19.76 9.18 12.43
CA ARG A 143 20.60 10.36 12.60
C ARG A 143 21.05 10.52 14.06
N ALA A 144 20.20 10.23 15.01
CA ALA A 144 20.53 10.29 16.44
C ALA A 144 21.56 9.23 16.82
N GLU A 145 21.56 8.08 16.14
CA GLU A 145 22.53 6.99 16.37
C GLU A 145 23.86 7.22 15.64
N ALA A 146 23.86 8.02 14.58
CA ALA A 146 25.07 8.31 13.80
C ALA A 146 25.93 9.36 14.51
N LYS A 147 27.23 9.12 14.59
CA LYS A 147 28.17 10.08 15.19
C LYS A 147 28.29 11.33 14.31
N GLY A 148 28.16 12.49 14.96
CA GLY A 148 28.29 13.78 14.27
C GLY A 148 27.75 14.93 15.10
N PRO A 149 28.04 16.17 14.69
CA PRO A 149 27.60 17.34 15.44
C PRO A 149 26.08 17.53 15.48
N TRP A 150 25.36 16.83 14.61
CA TRP A 150 23.89 16.86 14.56
C TRP A 150 23.21 15.90 15.55
N GLN A 151 23.97 15.03 16.21
CA GLN A 151 23.44 13.89 16.98
C GLN A 151 22.47 14.32 18.07
N GLU A 152 22.84 15.31 18.87
CA GLU A 152 22.02 15.81 19.97
C GLU A 152 20.69 16.41 19.46
N GLU A 153 20.78 17.22 18.41
CA GLU A 153 19.60 17.85 17.81
C GLU A 153 18.66 16.83 17.15
N ALA A 154 19.25 15.81 16.51
CA ALA A 154 18.49 14.71 15.92
C ALA A 154 17.76 13.91 17.02
N ALA A 155 18.41 13.70 18.17
CA ALA A 155 17.79 13.01 19.31
C ALA A 155 16.63 13.84 19.90
N ALA A 156 16.80 15.17 19.99
CA ALA A 156 15.73 16.07 20.45
C ALA A 156 14.53 16.03 19.50
N LEU A 157 14.76 16.10 18.17
CA LEU A 157 13.70 15.99 17.17
C LEU A 157 13.03 14.60 17.21
N LEU A 158 13.83 13.55 17.43
CA LEU A 158 13.30 12.18 17.56
C LEU A 158 12.32 12.08 18.73
N GLY A 159 12.69 12.63 19.89
CA GLY A 159 11.80 12.62 21.07
C GLY A 159 10.46 13.29 20.78
N LEU A 160 10.49 14.45 20.13
CA LEU A 160 9.25 15.15 19.75
C LEU A 160 8.43 14.34 18.73
N ALA A 161 9.09 13.72 17.75
CA ALA A 161 8.42 12.90 16.74
C ALA A 161 7.76 11.65 17.35
N GLU A 162 8.42 11.05 18.34
CA GLU A 162 7.87 9.90 19.07
C GLU A 162 6.66 10.33 19.91
N GLU A 163 6.72 11.51 20.52
CA GLU A 163 5.60 12.05 21.31
C GLU A 163 4.34 12.28 20.44
N VAL A 164 4.52 12.70 19.17
CA VAL A 164 3.37 12.81 18.23
C VAL A 164 2.65 11.45 18.13
N LEU A 165 3.39 10.36 18.01
CA LEU A 165 2.79 9.02 17.90
C LEU A 165 2.18 8.56 19.23
N VAL A 166 2.76 8.97 20.37
CA VAL A 166 2.19 8.70 21.70
C VAL A 166 0.84 9.40 21.88
N VAL A 167 0.76 10.68 21.53
CA VAL A 167 -0.49 11.47 21.61
C VAL A 167 -1.56 10.82 20.71
N TRP A 168 -1.18 10.43 19.48
CA TRP A 168 -2.09 9.74 18.57
C TRP A 168 -2.57 8.40 19.16
N ALA A 169 -1.67 7.61 19.76
CA ALA A 169 -2.03 6.33 20.36
C ALA A 169 -3.06 6.52 21.49
N LYS A 170 -2.87 7.52 22.36
CA LYS A 170 -3.82 7.85 23.42
C LYS A 170 -5.21 8.20 22.86
N TYR A 171 -5.23 9.01 21.79
CA TYR A 171 -6.49 9.34 21.12
C TYR A 171 -7.17 8.08 20.56
N ARG A 172 -6.41 7.21 19.88
CA ARG A 172 -6.95 5.95 19.32
C ARG A 172 -7.48 5.02 20.43
N GLN A 173 -6.89 5.06 21.62
CA GLN A 173 -7.32 4.28 22.79
C GLN A 173 -8.46 4.95 23.56
N ARG A 174 -8.95 6.11 23.08
CA ARG A 174 -10.01 6.91 23.69
C ARG A 174 -9.62 7.48 25.05
N GLU A 175 -8.32 7.60 25.30
CA GLU A 175 -7.78 8.25 26.53
C GLU A 175 -7.76 9.78 26.39
N LEU A 176 -7.82 10.28 25.15
CA LEU A 176 -7.88 11.71 24.83
C LEU A 176 -9.09 11.98 23.95
N SER A 177 -9.75 13.10 24.19
CA SER A 177 -10.74 13.64 23.24
C SER A 177 -10.01 14.20 22.00
N HIS A 178 -10.73 14.40 20.91
CA HIS A 178 -10.17 15.00 19.69
C HIS A 178 -9.62 16.40 19.95
N SER A 179 -10.33 17.22 20.78
CA SER A 179 -9.85 18.58 21.13
C SER A 179 -8.56 18.51 21.94
N ALA A 180 -8.49 17.63 22.95
CA ALA A 180 -7.27 17.47 23.78
C ALA A 180 -6.09 16.98 22.93
N MET A 181 -6.34 16.05 22.00
CA MET A 181 -5.31 15.61 21.05
C MET A 181 -4.81 16.80 20.20
N LYS A 182 -5.71 17.60 19.63
CA LYS A 182 -5.35 18.78 18.82
C LYS A 182 -4.49 19.77 19.63
N GLU A 183 -4.89 20.07 20.87
CA GLU A 183 -4.14 21.01 21.74
C GLU A 183 -2.72 20.50 21.99
N GLN A 184 -2.56 19.22 22.34
CA GLN A 184 -1.23 18.64 22.59
C GLN A 184 -0.39 18.65 21.31
N LEU A 185 -0.99 18.25 20.18
CA LEU A 185 -0.27 18.22 18.90
C LEU A 185 0.12 19.63 18.43
N GLN A 186 -0.67 20.65 18.74
CA GLN A 186 -0.33 22.04 18.39
C GLN A 186 0.97 22.50 19.08
N VAL A 187 1.15 22.11 20.33
CA VAL A 187 2.39 22.42 21.07
C VAL A 187 3.59 21.71 20.42
N LEU A 188 3.43 20.44 20.10
CA LEU A 188 4.48 19.66 19.43
C LEU A 188 4.78 20.20 18.03
N GLN A 189 3.74 20.61 17.30
CA GLN A 189 3.88 21.20 15.97
C GLN A 189 4.76 22.45 16.00
N ALA A 190 4.50 23.35 16.95
CA ALA A 190 5.30 24.58 17.11
C ALA A 190 6.75 24.26 17.48
N ALA A 191 6.97 23.31 18.41
CA ALA A 191 8.31 22.89 18.84
C ALA A 191 9.09 22.25 17.69
N ILE A 192 8.43 21.43 16.92
CA ILE A 192 9.03 20.80 15.75
C ILE A 192 9.39 21.82 14.66
N UNK A 193 8.54 22.68 14.28
CA UNK A 193 8.74 23.56 13.41
C UNK A 193 9.87 24.17 13.59
N LYS A 194 9.99 24.91 14.81
CA LYS A 194 11.16 25.72 15.19
C LYS A 194 12.48 24.95 14.98
N ARG A 195 12.58 23.75 15.54
CA ARG A 195 13.81 22.96 15.42
C ARG A 195 14.16 22.61 13.96
N LEU A 196 13.17 22.32 13.13
CA LEU A 196 13.40 22.07 11.70
C LEU A 196 13.95 23.33 11.01
N GLU A 197 13.35 24.48 11.29
CA GLU A 197 13.79 25.77 10.71
C GLU A 197 15.22 26.13 11.15
N ASP A 198 15.53 25.94 12.42
CA ASP A 198 16.87 26.21 12.97
C ASP A 198 17.94 25.35 12.29
N ASN A 199 17.59 24.15 11.81
CA ASN A 199 18.54 23.19 11.25
C ASN A 199 18.51 23.08 9.72
N GLN A 200 17.50 23.64 9.02
CA GLN A 200 17.28 23.40 7.59
C GLN A 200 18.41 23.86 6.66
N HIS A 201 19.20 24.83 7.12
CA HIS A 201 20.28 25.42 6.31
C HIS A 201 21.65 24.76 6.56
N GLN A 202 21.72 23.81 7.49
CA GLN A 202 22.97 23.12 7.79
C GLN A 202 23.32 22.13 6.66
N THR A 203 24.60 22.15 6.24
CA THR A 203 25.11 21.28 5.18
C THR A 203 25.55 19.92 5.73
N ASN A 204 24.70 19.29 6.55
CA ASN A 204 25.01 18.02 7.21
C ASN A 204 23.86 17.00 7.06
N TYR A 205 24.06 15.85 7.67
CA TYR A 205 23.12 14.72 7.56
C TYR A 205 21.73 15.01 8.12
N LEU A 206 21.60 15.90 9.11
CA LEU A 206 20.31 16.31 9.65
C LEU A 206 19.67 17.42 8.80
N GLY A 207 20.45 18.42 8.39
CA GLY A 207 19.94 19.59 7.67
C GLY A 207 19.16 19.23 6.40
N SER A 208 19.62 18.23 5.65
CA SER A 208 18.92 17.76 4.44
C SER A 208 17.51 17.24 4.76
N LEU A 209 17.35 16.54 5.87
CA LEU A 209 16.03 16.08 6.33
C LEU A 209 15.17 17.25 6.79
N CYS A 210 15.75 18.16 7.58
CA CYS A 210 15.02 19.33 8.08
C CYS A 210 14.49 20.20 6.93
N SER A 211 15.35 20.49 5.95
CA SER A 211 14.95 21.29 4.76
C SER A 211 13.79 20.63 4.02
N GLU A 212 13.82 19.32 3.84
CA GLU A 212 12.72 18.60 3.18
C GLU A 212 11.44 18.62 4.02
N LEU A 213 11.54 18.45 5.33
CA LEU A 213 10.37 18.46 6.21
C LEU A 213 9.74 19.84 6.32
N VAL A 214 10.55 20.93 6.33
CA VAL A 214 10.03 22.31 6.30
C VAL A 214 9.23 22.51 5.01
N LYS A 215 9.75 22.12 3.87
CA LYS A 215 9.11 22.26 2.57
C LYS A 215 7.73 21.56 2.53
N HIS A 216 7.59 20.45 3.23
CA HIS A 216 6.36 19.65 3.25
C HIS A 216 5.67 19.68 4.62
N PHE A 217 5.89 20.71 5.43
CA PHE A 217 5.50 20.72 6.83
C PHE A 217 4.00 20.48 7.04
N CYS A 218 3.15 21.09 6.24
CA CYS A 218 1.70 20.89 6.40
C CYS A 218 1.29 19.43 6.17
N ALA A 219 2.01 18.69 5.32
CA ALA A 219 1.72 17.26 5.07
C ALA A 219 2.07 16.36 6.27
N LEU A 220 2.74 16.86 7.29
CA LEU A 220 2.97 16.12 8.54
C LEU A 220 1.71 16.05 9.40
N TRP A 221 0.80 17.00 9.21
CA TRP A 221 -0.29 17.26 10.16
C TRP A 221 -1.69 17.06 9.55
N THR A 222 -1.78 16.56 8.33
CA THR A 222 -3.05 16.30 7.63
C THR A 222 -3.99 15.43 8.48
N PHE A 223 -3.43 14.44 9.19
CA PHE A 223 -4.20 13.52 10.05
C PHE A 223 -4.92 14.24 11.21
N VAL A 224 -4.46 15.43 11.60
CA VAL A 224 -5.09 16.22 12.68
C VAL A 224 -6.38 16.87 12.19
N GLU A 225 -6.43 17.22 10.90
CA GLU A 225 -7.53 17.98 10.29
C GLU A 225 -8.55 17.11 9.56
N HIS A 226 -8.17 15.87 9.22
CA HIS A 226 -9.01 14.98 8.40
C HIS A 226 -9.29 13.68 9.16
N GLU A 227 -10.55 13.51 9.55
CA GLU A 227 -11.00 12.29 10.23
C GLU A 227 -10.74 11.06 9.34
N GLY A 228 -10.29 9.97 9.95
CA GLY A 228 -9.97 8.74 9.23
C GLY A 228 -8.56 8.67 8.68
N VAL A 229 -7.84 9.80 8.60
CA VAL A 229 -6.44 9.80 8.16
C VAL A 229 -5.55 9.49 9.37
N GLU A 230 -4.67 8.49 9.24
CA GLU A 230 -3.70 8.14 10.29
C GLU A 230 -2.36 8.85 10.04
N PRO A 231 -1.57 9.12 11.10
CA PRO A 231 -0.23 9.71 10.93
C PRO A 231 0.76 8.76 10.26
N THR A 232 0.40 7.47 10.11
CA THR A 232 1.31 6.47 9.54
C THR A 232 0.75 5.86 8.26
N ASN A 233 1.64 5.32 7.42
CA ASN A 233 1.28 4.60 6.20
C ASN A 233 1.25 3.09 6.40
N ASN A 234 0.98 2.64 7.62
CA ASN A 234 1.04 1.22 7.97
C ASN A 234 0.05 0.36 7.18
N ALA A 235 -1.08 0.94 6.73
CA ALA A 235 -2.07 0.20 5.93
C ALA A 235 -1.45 -0.29 4.61
N ALA A 236 -0.76 0.59 3.88
CA ALA A 236 -0.10 0.22 2.63
C ALA A 236 1.06 -0.77 2.88
N GLU A 237 1.86 -0.56 3.94
CA GLU A 237 2.95 -1.47 4.28
C GLU A 237 2.42 -2.89 4.58
N ARG A 238 1.31 -2.99 5.34
CA ARG A 238 0.66 -4.28 5.64
C ARG A 238 0.13 -4.93 4.37
N ALA A 239 -0.48 -4.13 3.48
CA ALA A 239 -1.03 -4.64 2.21
C ALA A 239 0.06 -5.19 1.29
N LEU A 240 1.27 -4.58 1.28
CA LEU A 240 2.39 -5.07 0.47
C LEU A 240 3.04 -6.34 1.01
N ARG A 241 2.87 -6.65 2.29
CA ARG A 241 3.56 -7.79 2.92
C ARG A 241 3.32 -9.14 2.21
N PRO A 242 2.08 -9.52 1.85
CA PRO A 242 1.85 -10.76 1.09
C PRO A 242 2.61 -10.79 -0.23
N ALA A 243 2.68 -9.68 -0.94
CA ALA A 243 3.41 -9.56 -2.21
C ALA A 243 4.92 -9.74 -2.01
N VAL A 244 5.48 -9.12 -0.97
CA VAL A 244 6.91 -9.27 -0.63
C VAL A 244 7.23 -10.75 -0.32
N LEU A 245 6.36 -11.43 0.42
CA LEU A 245 6.51 -12.85 0.73
C LEU A 245 6.40 -13.70 -0.55
N TRP A 246 5.46 -13.35 -1.45
CA TRP A 246 5.30 -14.05 -2.74
C TRP A 246 6.56 -13.91 -3.58
N ARG A 247 7.07 -12.68 -3.71
CA ARG A 247 8.32 -12.45 -4.46
C ARG A 247 9.51 -13.24 -3.88
N LYS A 248 9.59 -13.35 -2.56
CA LYS A 248 10.67 -14.09 -1.89
C LYS A 248 10.54 -15.61 -2.11
N GLY A 249 9.31 -16.14 -2.07
CA GLY A 249 9.05 -17.58 -2.24
C GLY A 249 9.08 -18.04 -3.69
N CYS A 250 8.47 -17.27 -4.59
CA CYS A 250 8.31 -17.66 -6.01
C CYS A 250 9.23 -16.88 -6.96
N TYR A 251 10.09 -16.01 -6.43
CA TYR A 251 11.05 -15.21 -7.21
C TYR A 251 10.39 -14.27 -8.23
N GLY A 252 9.13 -13.88 -8.00
CA GLY A 252 8.39 -13.00 -8.90
C GLY A 252 7.65 -13.76 -10.01
N THR A 253 7.52 -13.12 -11.17
CA THR A 253 6.81 -13.68 -12.34
C THR A 253 7.79 -13.84 -13.51
N GLN A 254 7.41 -14.62 -14.52
CA GLN A 254 8.26 -14.84 -15.69
C GLN A 254 7.75 -14.14 -16.95
N SER A 255 6.54 -13.56 -16.90
CA SER A 255 5.89 -12.94 -18.06
C SER A 255 4.92 -11.84 -17.62
N GLU A 256 4.55 -11.01 -18.56
CA GLU A 256 3.53 -9.98 -18.35
C GLU A 256 2.19 -10.60 -17.92
N GLY A 257 1.76 -11.70 -18.55
CA GLY A 257 0.54 -12.41 -18.13
C GLY A 257 0.59 -12.86 -16.68
N GLY A 258 1.75 -13.37 -16.25
CA GLY A 258 1.96 -13.72 -14.84
C GLY A 258 1.86 -12.50 -13.94
N SER A 259 2.39 -11.36 -14.37
CA SER A 259 2.31 -10.10 -13.62
C SER A 259 0.86 -9.59 -13.53
N ARG A 260 0.09 -9.68 -14.63
CA ARG A 260 -1.35 -9.33 -14.59
C ARG A 260 -2.12 -10.24 -13.63
N PHE A 261 -1.81 -11.54 -13.62
CA PHE A 261 -2.41 -12.47 -12.65
C PHE A 261 -2.11 -12.03 -11.21
N VAL A 262 -0.84 -11.70 -10.91
CA VAL A 262 -0.42 -11.29 -9.57
C VAL A 262 -1.18 -10.04 -9.11
N GLU A 263 -1.23 -8.99 -9.93
CA GLU A 263 -1.89 -7.74 -9.52
C GLU A 263 -3.40 -7.93 -9.32
N ARG A 264 -4.04 -8.71 -10.19
CA ARG A 264 -5.48 -9.01 -10.07
C ARG A 264 -5.78 -9.85 -8.83
N MET A 265 -4.98 -10.90 -8.60
CA MET A 265 -5.16 -11.76 -7.42
C MET A 265 -4.90 -11.04 -6.11
N LEU A 266 -3.85 -10.18 -6.04
CA LEU A 266 -3.58 -9.38 -4.84
C LEU A 266 -4.72 -8.40 -4.57
N THR A 267 -5.20 -7.73 -5.62
CA THR A 267 -6.31 -6.77 -5.54
C THR A 267 -7.58 -7.44 -5.02
N VAL A 268 -8.00 -8.53 -5.67
CA VAL A 268 -9.23 -9.25 -5.28
C VAL A 268 -9.08 -9.85 -3.88
N SER A 269 -7.91 -10.45 -3.58
CA SER A 269 -7.69 -11.08 -2.27
C SER A 269 -7.72 -10.05 -1.13
N ALA A 270 -7.06 -8.89 -1.31
CA ALA A 270 -7.01 -7.84 -0.30
C ALA A 270 -8.40 -7.20 -0.10
N THR A 271 -9.11 -6.94 -1.20
CA THR A 271 -10.45 -6.34 -1.15
C THR A 271 -11.46 -7.31 -0.51
N CYS A 272 -11.41 -8.61 -0.85
CA CYS A 272 -12.21 -9.62 -0.17
C CYS A 272 -11.95 -9.61 1.34
N GLN A 273 -10.68 -9.54 1.73
CA GLN A 273 -10.29 -9.52 3.14
C GLN A 273 -10.81 -8.26 3.86
N GLN A 274 -10.81 -7.10 3.19
CA GLN A 274 -11.35 -5.85 3.74
C GLN A 274 -12.85 -5.97 4.11
N HIS A 275 -13.58 -6.78 3.35
CA HIS A 275 -15.03 -6.96 3.52
C HIS A 275 -15.40 -8.29 4.20
N ASP A 276 -14.44 -8.99 4.79
CA ASP A 276 -14.63 -10.32 5.39
C ASP A 276 -15.35 -11.29 4.41
N ARG A 277 -15.13 -11.10 3.11
CA ARG A 277 -15.73 -11.91 2.05
C ARG A 277 -14.87 -13.14 1.77
N PRO A 278 -15.45 -14.35 1.80
CA PRO A 278 -14.67 -15.56 1.49
C PRO A 278 -14.14 -15.55 0.07
N LEU A 279 -12.81 -15.64 -0.07
CA LEU A 279 -12.13 -15.51 -1.38
C LEU A 279 -12.44 -16.66 -2.33
N LEU A 280 -12.41 -17.94 -1.86
CA LEU A 280 -12.60 -19.08 -2.76
C LEU A 280 -14.00 -19.10 -3.42
N PRO A 281 -15.11 -18.91 -2.70
CA PRO A 281 -16.41 -18.78 -3.36
C PRO A 281 -16.43 -17.68 -4.42
N TYR A 282 -15.87 -16.50 -4.12
CA TYR A 282 -15.80 -15.43 -5.11
C TYR A 282 -15.03 -15.84 -6.37
N LEU A 283 -13.87 -16.50 -6.21
CA LEU A 283 -13.07 -16.99 -7.34
C LEU A 283 -13.85 -18.04 -8.17
N VAL A 284 -14.61 -18.90 -7.50
CA VAL A 284 -15.44 -19.91 -8.19
C VAL A 284 -16.51 -19.22 -9.03
N ASP A 285 -17.23 -18.26 -8.45
CA ASP A 285 -18.30 -17.53 -9.14
C ASP A 285 -17.73 -16.73 -10.34
N ALA A 286 -16.61 -16.05 -10.16
CA ALA A 286 -15.97 -15.27 -11.22
C ALA A 286 -15.53 -16.16 -12.40
N VAL A 287 -14.93 -17.29 -12.10
CA VAL A 287 -14.49 -18.26 -13.12
C VAL A 287 -15.72 -18.89 -13.82
N ALA A 288 -16.74 -19.24 -13.06
CA ALA A 288 -17.99 -19.81 -13.63
C ALA A 288 -18.68 -18.82 -14.57
N ALA A 289 -18.81 -17.57 -14.15
CA ALA A 289 -19.37 -16.49 -14.96
C ALA A 289 -18.59 -16.29 -16.26
N TYR A 290 -17.25 -16.26 -16.15
CA TYR A 290 -16.36 -16.09 -17.31
C TYR A 290 -16.58 -17.23 -18.33
N TRP A 291 -16.63 -18.49 -17.87
CA TRP A 291 -16.86 -19.64 -18.75
C TRP A 291 -18.26 -19.64 -19.39
N ALA A 292 -19.25 -19.14 -18.67
CA ALA A 292 -20.64 -19.07 -19.16
C ALA A 292 -20.91 -17.82 -20.00
N GLY A 293 -19.91 -16.94 -20.19
CA GLY A 293 -20.11 -15.68 -20.90
C GLY A 293 -21.08 -14.74 -20.19
N GLN A 294 -21.19 -14.86 -18.87
CA GLN A 294 -22.08 -14.06 -18.03
C GLN A 294 -21.32 -12.90 -17.39
N PRO A 295 -22.02 -11.83 -16.98
CA PRO A 295 -21.38 -10.75 -16.24
C PRO A 295 -20.68 -11.26 -14.98
N ALA A 296 -19.49 -10.74 -14.72
CA ALA A 296 -18.72 -11.11 -13.55
C ALA A 296 -19.44 -10.69 -12.26
N PRO A 297 -19.32 -11.47 -11.18
CA PRO A 297 -19.92 -11.07 -9.90
C PRO A 297 -19.21 -9.80 -9.38
N ARG A 298 -20.00 -8.89 -8.83
CA ARG A 298 -19.44 -7.67 -8.21
C ARG A 298 -18.54 -8.05 -7.04
N LEU A 299 -17.40 -7.39 -6.95
CA LEU A 299 -16.46 -7.58 -5.84
C LEU A 299 -16.83 -6.71 -4.65
N LEU A 300 -17.16 -5.45 -4.90
CA LEU A 300 -17.49 -4.50 -3.85
C LEU A 300 -18.95 -4.66 -3.41
N PRO A 301 -19.26 -4.40 -2.13
CA PRO A 301 -20.65 -4.41 -1.68
C PRO A 301 -21.46 -3.36 -2.45
N SER A 302 -22.71 -3.65 -2.68
CA SER A 302 -23.61 -2.65 -3.25
C SER A 302 -23.67 -1.48 -2.28
N THR A 303 -23.41 -0.28 -2.77
CA THR A 303 -23.65 0.92 -1.97
C THR A 303 -25.15 0.98 -1.71
N VAL A 304 -25.54 0.57 -0.51
CA VAL A 304 -26.90 0.87 -0.06
C VAL A 304 -26.86 2.36 0.23
N THR A 305 -27.38 3.14 -0.71
CA THR A 305 -27.62 4.56 -0.44
C THR A 305 -28.57 4.60 0.77
N PRO A 306 -28.22 5.27 1.87
CA PRO A 306 -29.09 5.33 3.05
C PRO A 306 -30.43 6.04 2.77
#